data_e8a880949c1dd89ee740222014783f89
#
_entry.id   e8a880949c1dd89ee740222014783f89
#
_cell.length_a   1.000
_cell.length_b   1.000
_cell.length_c   1.000
_cell.angle_alpha   90.00
_cell.angle_beta   90.00
_cell.angle_gamma   90.00
#
_symmetry.space_group_name_H-M   'P 1'
#
loop_
_entity.id
_entity.type
_entity.pdbx_description
1 polymer ?
#
loop_
_entity_poly.entity_id
_entity_poly.type
_entity_poly.pdbx_seq_one_letter_code
_entity_poly.pdbx_strand_id
1 'polypeptide(L)'
;MLDRLLDISANFGVDTLLLLPVLIALEAVLSADNAIALAAIAQGLDSEAMQRRALNYGLLIAFVLRVGLILTAGWVLQFWQFEVMGAAYLLWLVFKHFTAASDDDAEHHGPRFATVLQAIPVIAFTDLAFSLDSVTTALALSKDVVVILLGGTIGIVTLRFMAGLFIRWLEEFEHLEDAGFVTVAFVGIRLLVRVIDSTLVPPEWVMVAVIAAVFAWGFSKRTEVTEVEATGETAHLVNGKVLTVAELEAQNSTAVEASTDQKDPTAAMPLQQD
;
A
#
# COMPACT_ATOMS: atom_id res chain seq x y z
N MET A 1 13.47 -16.21 35.66
CA MET A 1 13.24 -15.42 34.45
C MET A 1 14.40 -15.51 33.47
N LEU A 2 15.65 -15.36 33.95
CA LEU A 2 16.87 -15.53 33.17
C LEU A 2 17.02 -16.97 32.61
N ASP A 3 16.68 -17.98 33.44
CA ASP A 3 16.71 -19.39 33.03
C ASP A 3 15.75 -19.70 31.88
N ARG A 4 14.57 -19.07 31.83
CA ARG A 4 13.66 -19.21 30.70
C ARG A 4 14.19 -18.53 29.43
N LEU A 5 14.92 -17.43 29.55
CA LEU A 5 15.57 -16.77 28.40
C LEU A 5 16.78 -17.60 27.90
N LEU A 6 17.50 -18.26 28.81
CA LEU A 6 18.59 -19.17 28.46
C LEU A 6 18.06 -20.48 27.86
N ASP A 7 16.93 -21.01 28.35
CA ASP A 7 16.24 -22.16 27.76
C ASP A 7 15.69 -21.85 26.34
N ILE A 8 15.20 -20.64 26.10
CA ILE A 8 14.80 -20.19 24.76
C ILE A 8 16.03 -20.18 23.83
N SER A 9 17.18 -19.67 24.29
CA SER A 9 18.42 -19.66 23.50
C SER A 9 19.02 -21.05 23.25
N ALA A 10 18.82 -21.99 24.15
CA ALA A 10 19.32 -23.38 24.00
C ALA A 10 18.41 -24.24 23.12
N ASN A 11 17.10 -23.89 22.98
CA ASN A 11 16.14 -24.56 22.11
C ASN A 11 16.10 -24.01 20.67
N PHE A 12 16.84 -22.95 20.36
CA PHE A 12 17.11 -22.58 18.98
C PHE A 12 18.04 -23.61 18.37
N GLY A 13 17.50 -24.77 18.03
CA GLY A 13 18.23 -25.81 17.30
C GLY A 13 18.76 -25.29 15.97
N VAL A 14 19.77 -25.95 15.41
CA VAL A 14 20.32 -25.62 14.09
C VAL A 14 19.23 -25.56 13.03
N ASP A 15 18.17 -26.35 13.17
CA ASP A 15 16.99 -26.35 12.27
C ASP A 15 16.23 -25.02 12.32
N THR A 16 16.06 -24.41 13.49
CA THR A 16 15.38 -23.09 13.63
C THR A 16 16.23 -21.96 13.05
N LEU A 17 17.56 -22.03 13.22
CA LEU A 17 18.50 -21.05 12.64
C LEU A 17 18.52 -21.10 11.11
N LEU A 18 18.26 -22.27 10.50
CA LEU A 18 18.17 -22.43 9.06
C LEU A 18 16.78 -22.05 8.52
N LEU A 19 15.71 -22.32 9.28
CA LEU A 19 14.34 -22.00 8.89
C LEU A 19 14.05 -20.49 8.93
N LEU A 20 14.63 -19.75 9.87
CA LEU A 20 14.37 -18.32 10.02
C LEU A 20 14.77 -17.50 8.77
N PRO A 21 15.97 -17.64 8.19
CA PRO A 21 16.31 -16.98 6.94
C PRO A 21 15.40 -17.35 5.76
N VAL A 22 14.98 -18.62 5.70
CA VAL A 22 14.05 -19.09 4.65
C VAL A 22 12.68 -18.44 4.81
N LEU A 23 12.14 -18.40 6.03
CA LEU A 23 10.88 -17.71 6.33
C LEU A 23 10.95 -16.22 6.04
N ILE A 24 12.06 -15.56 6.42
CA ILE A 24 12.26 -14.13 6.12
C ILE A 24 12.34 -13.89 4.61
N ALA A 25 13.07 -14.72 3.88
CA ALA A 25 13.18 -14.59 2.44
C ALA A 25 11.83 -14.83 1.74
N LEU A 26 11.10 -15.86 2.18
CA LEU A 26 9.76 -16.15 1.67
C LEU A 26 8.79 -15.00 1.97
N GLU A 27 8.76 -14.52 3.21
CA GLU A 27 7.91 -13.39 3.61
C GLU A 27 8.27 -12.11 2.84
N ALA A 28 9.57 -11.84 2.61
CA ALA A 28 10.00 -10.68 1.84
C ALA A 28 9.55 -10.76 0.38
N VAL A 29 9.58 -11.94 -0.24
CA VAL A 29 9.10 -12.16 -1.61
C VAL A 29 7.58 -12.02 -1.68
N LEU A 30 6.85 -12.66 -0.73
CA LEU A 30 5.38 -12.57 -0.63
C LEU A 30 4.89 -11.19 -0.18
N SER A 31 5.76 -10.36 0.40
CA SER A 31 5.42 -8.99 0.80
C SER A 31 5.63 -7.97 -0.32
N ALA A 32 6.30 -8.34 -1.42
CA ALA A 32 6.55 -7.41 -2.52
C ALA A 32 5.26 -7.07 -3.28
N ASP A 33 4.43 -8.08 -3.57
CA ASP A 33 3.13 -7.91 -4.20
C ASP A 33 2.15 -7.18 -3.28
N ASN A 34 2.14 -7.51 -1.99
CA ASN A 34 1.35 -6.80 -0.99
C ASN A 34 1.75 -5.32 -0.91
N ALA A 35 3.07 -5.02 -0.99
CA ALA A 35 3.58 -3.66 -0.90
C ALA A 35 3.11 -2.78 -2.05
N ILE A 36 3.04 -3.30 -3.29
CA ILE A 36 2.49 -2.56 -4.44
C ILE A 36 1.00 -2.29 -4.25
N ALA A 37 0.22 -3.30 -3.87
CA ALA A 37 -1.21 -3.14 -3.64
C ALA A 37 -1.49 -2.07 -2.56
N LEU A 38 -0.73 -2.09 -1.46
CA LEU A 38 -0.88 -1.10 -0.39
C LEU A 38 -0.38 0.29 -0.81
N ALA A 39 0.65 0.37 -1.66
CA ALA A 39 1.12 1.62 -2.23
C ALA A 39 0.07 2.23 -3.17
N ALA A 40 -0.54 1.43 -4.06
CA ALA A 40 -1.61 1.85 -4.94
C ALA A 40 -2.86 2.34 -4.18
N ILE A 41 -3.25 1.63 -3.09
CA ILE A 41 -4.32 2.09 -2.20
C ILE A 41 -3.96 3.44 -1.55
N ALA A 42 -2.71 3.60 -1.11
CA ALA A 42 -2.26 4.83 -0.46
C ALA A 42 -2.21 6.02 -1.44
N GLN A 43 -1.92 5.79 -2.73
CA GLN A 43 -1.96 6.81 -3.78
C GLN A 43 -3.35 7.41 -4.00
N GLY A 44 -4.42 6.74 -3.59
CA GLY A 44 -5.75 7.34 -3.56
C GLY A 44 -5.91 8.55 -2.62
N LEU A 45 -4.84 8.99 -1.94
CA LEU A 45 -4.76 10.20 -1.12
C LEU A 45 -3.97 11.29 -1.85
N ASP A 46 -4.45 12.54 -1.79
CA ASP A 46 -3.97 13.69 -2.59
C ASP A 46 -2.51 14.13 -2.29
N SER A 47 -1.91 13.74 -1.17
CA SER A 47 -0.55 14.19 -0.83
C SER A 47 0.33 13.05 -0.30
N GLU A 48 1.63 13.09 -0.65
CA GLU A 48 2.62 12.14 -0.12
C GLU A 48 2.64 12.07 1.41
N ALA A 49 2.44 13.19 2.09
CA ALA A 49 2.42 13.23 3.55
C ALA A 49 1.23 12.42 4.12
N MET A 50 0.05 12.48 3.47
CA MET A 50 -1.12 11.69 3.84
C MET A 50 -0.92 10.22 3.51
N GLN A 51 -0.36 9.90 2.34
CA GLN A 51 -0.04 8.54 1.92
C GLN A 51 0.90 7.85 2.93
N ARG A 52 2.00 8.53 3.30
CA ARG A 52 2.96 8.03 4.31
C ARG A 52 2.32 7.84 5.69
N ARG A 53 1.41 8.74 6.11
CA ARG A 53 0.67 8.61 7.37
C ARG A 53 -0.31 7.45 7.32
N ALA A 54 -1.06 7.29 6.22
CA ALA A 54 -1.99 6.18 6.02
C ALA A 54 -1.26 4.84 6.07
N LEU A 55 -0.12 4.70 5.39
CA LEU A 55 0.71 3.50 5.45
C LEU A 55 1.24 3.24 6.88
N ASN A 56 1.75 4.26 7.57
CA ASN A 56 2.29 4.06 8.92
C ASN A 56 1.23 3.55 9.89
N TYR A 57 0.06 4.20 9.94
CA TYR A 57 -1.02 3.81 10.85
C TYR A 57 -1.75 2.55 10.36
N GLY A 58 -1.95 2.40 9.06
CA GLY A 58 -2.55 1.21 8.46
C GLY A 58 -1.74 -0.04 8.75
N LEU A 59 -0.43 0.01 8.51
CA LEU A 59 0.48 -1.12 8.80
C LEU A 59 0.68 -1.37 10.29
N LEU A 60 0.59 -0.35 11.15
CA LEU A 60 0.60 -0.57 12.60
C LEU A 60 -0.64 -1.38 13.04
N ILE A 61 -1.81 -1.03 12.53
CA ILE A 61 -3.04 -1.80 12.81
C ILE A 61 -2.95 -3.19 12.18
N ALA A 62 -2.47 -3.28 10.94
CA ALA A 62 -2.21 -4.54 10.26
C ALA A 62 -1.29 -5.46 11.06
N PHE A 63 -0.23 -4.92 11.66
CA PHE A 63 0.67 -5.66 12.54
C PHE A 63 -0.08 -6.27 13.74
N VAL A 64 -0.89 -5.48 14.42
CA VAL A 64 -1.69 -5.96 15.56
C VAL A 64 -2.67 -7.05 15.13
N LEU A 65 -3.34 -6.87 13.98
CA LEU A 65 -4.26 -7.87 13.43
C LEU A 65 -3.52 -9.15 13.02
N ARG A 66 -2.34 -9.04 12.40
CA ARG A 66 -1.49 -10.19 12.02
C ARG A 66 -1.00 -10.96 13.24
N VAL A 67 -0.54 -10.27 14.29
CA VAL A 67 -0.18 -10.94 15.56
C VAL A 67 -1.38 -11.66 16.14
N GLY A 68 -2.55 -11.03 16.17
CA GLY A 68 -3.81 -11.66 16.60
C GLY A 68 -4.14 -12.90 15.74
N LEU A 69 -4.00 -12.80 14.42
CA LEU A 69 -4.20 -13.91 13.51
C LEU A 69 -3.23 -15.07 13.79
N ILE A 70 -1.93 -14.82 13.96
CA ILE A 70 -0.93 -15.85 14.27
C ILE A 70 -1.25 -16.55 15.58
N LEU A 71 -1.61 -15.82 16.64
CA LEU A 71 -1.94 -16.38 17.94
C LEU A 71 -3.23 -17.19 17.94
N THR A 72 -4.18 -16.84 17.07
CA THR A 72 -5.48 -17.54 16.91
C THR A 72 -5.54 -18.45 15.70
N ALA A 73 -4.45 -18.59 14.95
CA ALA A 73 -4.42 -19.29 13.67
C ALA A 73 -4.90 -20.76 13.78
N GLY A 74 -4.53 -21.44 14.87
CA GLY A 74 -5.00 -22.81 15.11
C GLY A 74 -6.54 -22.95 15.23
N TRP A 75 -7.25 -21.85 15.48
CA TRP A 75 -8.69 -21.77 15.49
C TRP A 75 -9.23 -21.16 14.19
N VAL A 76 -8.72 -20.01 13.76
CA VAL A 76 -9.19 -19.27 12.57
C VAL A 76 -9.09 -20.12 11.30
N LEU A 77 -7.98 -20.81 11.11
CA LEU A 77 -7.74 -21.64 9.91
C LEU A 77 -8.57 -22.94 9.87
N GLN A 78 -9.29 -23.28 10.93
CA GLN A 78 -10.28 -24.36 10.88
C GLN A 78 -11.58 -23.95 10.15
N PHE A 79 -11.80 -22.65 9.97
CA PHE A 79 -12.99 -22.09 9.35
C PHE A 79 -12.65 -21.53 7.96
N TRP A 80 -12.95 -22.28 6.93
CA TRP A 80 -12.77 -21.89 5.53
C TRP A 80 -13.45 -20.55 5.16
N GLN A 81 -14.44 -20.12 5.95
CA GLN A 81 -15.17 -18.87 5.76
C GLN A 81 -14.26 -17.64 5.82
N PHE A 82 -13.22 -17.67 6.66
CA PHE A 82 -12.26 -16.55 6.75
C PHE A 82 -11.42 -16.43 5.48
N GLU A 83 -10.99 -17.56 4.89
CA GLU A 83 -10.27 -17.55 3.62
C GLU A 83 -11.16 -17.06 2.47
N VAL A 84 -12.42 -17.49 2.41
CA VAL A 84 -13.39 -17.00 1.41
C VAL A 84 -13.66 -15.52 1.57
N MET A 85 -13.82 -15.02 2.81
CA MET A 85 -14.02 -13.59 3.07
C MET A 85 -12.81 -12.77 2.61
N GLY A 86 -11.59 -13.20 2.93
CA GLY A 86 -10.37 -12.57 2.48
C GLY A 86 -10.26 -12.55 0.96
N ALA A 87 -10.50 -13.70 0.31
CA ALA A 87 -10.48 -13.82 -1.14
C ALA A 87 -11.53 -12.92 -1.82
N ALA A 88 -12.77 -12.94 -1.32
CA ALA A 88 -13.86 -12.11 -1.84
C ALA A 88 -13.55 -10.62 -1.69
N TYR A 89 -12.94 -10.21 -0.57
CA TYR A 89 -12.50 -8.83 -0.36
C TYR A 89 -11.41 -8.42 -1.36
N LEU A 90 -10.38 -9.26 -1.56
CA LEU A 90 -9.31 -8.97 -2.51
C LEU A 90 -9.84 -8.87 -3.95
N LEU A 91 -10.70 -9.81 -4.36
CA LEU A 91 -11.30 -9.79 -5.69
C LEU A 91 -12.26 -8.61 -5.88
N TRP A 92 -12.98 -8.21 -4.84
CA TRP A 92 -13.79 -6.99 -4.86
C TRP A 92 -12.94 -5.73 -5.05
N LEU A 93 -11.78 -5.66 -4.38
CA LEU A 93 -10.84 -4.56 -4.53
C LEU A 93 -10.31 -4.44 -5.96
N VAL A 94 -9.93 -5.58 -6.55
CA VAL A 94 -9.51 -5.68 -7.96
C VAL A 94 -10.62 -5.26 -8.91
N PHE A 95 -11.84 -5.78 -8.69
CA PHE A 95 -13.00 -5.41 -9.51
C PHE A 95 -13.27 -3.91 -9.46
N LYS A 96 -13.19 -3.31 -8.27
CA LYS A 96 -13.35 -1.87 -8.09
C LYS A 96 -12.29 -1.07 -8.84
N HIS A 97 -11.03 -1.51 -8.80
CA HIS A 97 -9.93 -0.87 -9.53
C HIS A 97 -10.20 -0.84 -11.03
N PHE A 98 -10.41 -2.00 -11.65
CA PHE A 98 -10.62 -2.09 -13.10
C PHE A 98 -11.95 -1.50 -13.59
N THR A 99 -12.96 -1.39 -12.73
CA THR A 99 -14.24 -0.75 -13.09
C THR A 99 -14.14 0.77 -13.02
N ALA A 100 -13.38 1.32 -12.07
CA ALA A 100 -13.13 2.75 -11.97
C ALA A 100 -12.30 3.30 -13.15
N ALA A 101 -11.43 2.46 -13.75
CA ALA A 101 -10.63 2.80 -14.93
C ALA A 101 -11.45 3.09 -16.19
N SER A 102 -12.74 2.78 -16.22
CA SER A 102 -13.62 2.97 -17.37
C SER A 102 -14.22 4.37 -17.47
N ASP A 103 -14.07 5.21 -16.45
CA ASP A 103 -14.51 6.60 -16.47
C ASP A 103 -13.34 7.50 -16.94
N ASP A 104 -13.46 8.04 -18.15
CA ASP A 104 -12.45 8.68 -19.02
C ASP A 104 -11.67 9.91 -18.46
N ASP A 105 -11.81 10.28 -17.17
CA ASP A 105 -11.24 11.52 -16.61
C ASP A 105 -10.28 11.33 -15.40
N ALA A 106 -9.78 10.13 -15.11
CA ALA A 106 -8.99 9.92 -13.90
C ALA A 106 -7.57 9.41 -14.19
N GLU A 107 -6.58 10.27 -13.99
CA GLU A 107 -5.14 9.92 -14.00
C GLU A 107 -4.75 8.86 -12.96
N HIS A 108 -5.64 8.50 -12.02
CA HIS A 108 -5.44 7.46 -11.00
C HIS A 108 -6.65 6.52 -10.95
N HIS A 109 -6.43 5.24 -11.14
CA HIS A 109 -7.44 4.19 -11.25
C HIS A 109 -7.82 3.54 -9.91
N GLY A 110 -7.12 3.87 -8.82
CA GLY A 110 -7.31 3.31 -7.48
C GLY A 110 -8.48 3.94 -6.69
N PRO A 111 -8.81 3.36 -5.52
CA PRO A 111 -9.83 3.92 -4.62
C PRO A 111 -9.39 5.29 -4.10
N ARG A 112 -10.16 6.34 -4.36
CA ARG A 112 -9.87 7.69 -3.86
C ARG A 112 -10.37 7.86 -2.43
N PHE A 113 -9.56 8.50 -1.58
CA PHE A 113 -9.89 8.76 -0.18
C PHE A 113 -9.78 10.26 0.13
N ALA A 114 -10.82 10.84 0.68
CA ALA A 114 -10.80 12.22 1.12
C ALA A 114 -9.94 12.44 2.39
N THR A 115 -9.72 11.39 3.18
CA THR A 115 -9.01 11.48 4.45
C THR A 115 -8.14 10.25 4.71
N VAL A 116 -7.06 10.45 5.46
CA VAL A 116 -6.19 9.36 5.95
C VAL A 116 -6.96 8.30 6.73
N LEU A 117 -7.98 8.71 7.52
CA LEU A 117 -8.79 7.79 8.31
C LEU A 117 -9.59 6.80 7.46
N GLN A 118 -9.97 7.16 6.24
CA GLN A 118 -10.67 6.26 5.32
C GLN A 118 -9.73 5.23 4.69
N ALA A 119 -8.48 5.60 4.41
CA ALA A 119 -7.48 4.71 3.84
C ALA A 119 -6.94 3.69 4.85
N ILE A 120 -6.78 4.06 6.12
CA ILE A 120 -6.22 3.20 7.18
C ILE A 120 -6.93 1.84 7.27
N PRO A 121 -8.25 1.73 7.43
CA PRO A 121 -8.91 0.43 7.52
C PRO A 121 -8.76 -0.40 6.23
N VAL A 122 -8.80 0.25 5.06
CA VAL A 122 -8.62 -0.46 3.78
C VAL A 122 -7.21 -1.07 3.70
N ILE A 123 -6.17 -0.31 4.05
CA ILE A 123 -4.78 -0.80 4.13
C ILE A 123 -4.68 -1.97 5.12
N ALA A 124 -5.23 -1.80 6.35
CA ALA A 124 -5.13 -2.80 7.39
C ALA A 124 -5.87 -4.12 7.04
N PHE A 125 -7.06 -4.04 6.47
CA PHE A 125 -7.82 -5.22 6.05
C PHE A 125 -7.23 -5.87 4.81
N THR A 126 -6.65 -5.11 3.89
CA THR A 126 -5.94 -5.66 2.73
C THR A 126 -4.73 -6.47 3.18
N ASP A 127 -3.89 -5.94 4.09
CA ASP A 127 -2.77 -6.69 4.65
C ASP A 127 -3.24 -7.92 5.44
N LEU A 128 -4.33 -7.82 6.20
CA LEU A 128 -4.89 -8.97 6.91
C LEU A 128 -5.34 -10.07 5.94
N ALA A 129 -5.97 -9.72 4.81
CA ALA A 129 -6.40 -10.69 3.81
C ALA A 129 -5.21 -11.42 3.18
N PHE A 130 -4.12 -10.71 2.85
CA PHE A 130 -2.86 -11.31 2.44
C PHE A 130 -2.22 -12.18 3.53
N SER A 131 -2.35 -11.76 4.80
CA SER A 131 -1.80 -12.49 5.94
C SER A 131 -2.42 -13.87 6.15
N LEU A 132 -3.65 -14.12 5.67
CA LEU A 132 -4.26 -15.45 5.72
C LEU A 132 -3.43 -16.48 4.94
N ASP A 133 -2.89 -16.09 3.80
CA ASP A 133 -2.04 -16.95 2.98
C ASP A 133 -0.65 -17.15 3.57
N SER A 134 0.03 -16.06 3.94
CA SER A 134 1.39 -16.09 4.49
C SER A 134 1.45 -16.82 5.84
N VAL A 135 0.49 -16.58 6.74
CA VAL A 135 0.41 -17.27 8.04
C VAL A 135 0.15 -18.77 7.87
N THR A 136 -0.73 -19.17 6.93
CA THR A 136 -0.97 -20.58 6.62
C THR A 136 0.31 -21.27 6.13
N THR A 137 1.02 -20.63 5.20
CA THR A 137 2.30 -21.12 4.68
C THR A 137 3.37 -21.20 5.79
N ALA A 138 3.48 -20.17 6.64
CA ALA A 138 4.43 -20.16 7.75
C ALA A 138 4.17 -21.27 8.77
N LEU A 139 2.90 -21.57 9.08
CA LEU A 139 2.49 -22.67 9.96
C LEU A 139 2.76 -24.05 9.36
N ALA A 140 2.75 -24.19 8.04
CA ALA A 140 3.12 -25.41 7.36
C ALA A 140 4.64 -25.66 7.44
N LEU A 141 5.46 -24.60 7.48
CA LEU A 141 6.91 -24.66 7.55
C LEU A 141 7.45 -24.79 8.98
N SER A 142 6.82 -24.13 9.94
CA SER A 142 7.22 -24.14 11.35
C SER A 142 6.01 -24.22 12.27
N LYS A 143 6.17 -25.00 13.35
CA LYS A 143 5.20 -25.05 14.46
C LYS A 143 5.55 -24.09 15.59
N ASP A 144 6.70 -23.45 15.51
CA ASP A 144 7.17 -22.51 16.53
C ASP A 144 6.56 -21.12 16.29
N VAL A 145 5.60 -20.75 17.14
CA VAL A 145 4.90 -19.47 17.09
C VAL A 145 5.88 -18.29 17.17
N VAL A 146 6.97 -18.41 17.93
CA VAL A 146 7.97 -17.34 18.08
C VAL A 146 8.67 -17.07 16.75
N VAL A 147 9.03 -18.14 16.03
CA VAL A 147 9.68 -18.05 14.69
C VAL A 147 8.74 -17.40 13.69
N ILE A 148 7.45 -17.77 13.70
CA ILE A 148 6.42 -17.19 12.82
C ILE A 148 6.20 -15.71 13.14
N LEU A 149 6.13 -15.35 14.45
CA LEU A 149 5.99 -13.96 14.87
C LEU A 149 7.19 -13.10 14.47
N LEU A 150 8.41 -13.63 14.59
CA LEU A 150 9.63 -12.94 14.16
C LEU A 150 9.63 -12.74 12.63
N GLY A 151 9.31 -13.78 11.86
CA GLY A 151 9.18 -13.69 10.41
C GLY A 151 8.14 -12.65 9.99
N GLY A 152 6.93 -12.72 10.55
CA GLY A 152 5.86 -11.77 10.27
C GLY A 152 6.18 -10.34 10.69
N THR A 153 6.92 -10.13 11.79
CA THR A 153 7.38 -8.80 12.21
C THR A 153 8.39 -8.22 11.21
N ILE A 154 9.36 -9.02 10.80
CA ILE A 154 10.35 -8.62 9.79
C ILE A 154 9.64 -8.36 8.45
N GLY A 155 8.66 -9.20 8.08
CA GLY A 155 7.84 -9.02 6.88
C GLY A 155 7.14 -7.67 6.84
N ILE A 156 6.47 -7.25 7.92
CA ILE A 156 5.79 -5.94 7.98
C ILE A 156 6.80 -4.78 7.90
N VAL A 157 7.95 -4.88 8.55
CA VAL A 157 9.01 -3.88 8.44
C VAL A 157 9.48 -3.77 6.99
N THR A 158 9.76 -4.89 6.34
CA THR A 158 10.15 -4.97 4.92
C THR A 158 9.05 -4.35 4.04
N LEU A 159 7.81 -4.74 4.24
CA LEU A 159 6.64 -4.24 3.52
C LEU A 159 6.51 -2.70 3.66
N ARG A 160 6.76 -2.15 4.85
CA ARG A 160 6.72 -0.70 5.07
C ARG A 160 7.77 0.05 4.23
N PHE A 161 8.99 -0.50 4.14
CA PHE A 161 10.03 0.10 3.31
C PHE A 161 9.70 -0.03 1.82
N MET A 162 9.26 -1.21 1.40
CA MET A 162 8.90 -1.48 0.00
C MET A 162 7.71 -0.64 -0.45
N ALA A 163 6.64 -0.51 0.34
CA ALA A 163 5.49 0.31 0.00
C ALA A 163 5.88 1.79 -0.21
N GLY A 164 6.80 2.32 0.59
CA GLY A 164 7.34 3.67 0.40
C GLY A 164 8.16 3.82 -0.89
N LEU A 165 8.82 2.76 -1.35
CA LEU A 165 9.54 2.73 -2.62
C LEU A 165 8.56 2.62 -3.80
N PHE A 166 7.57 1.76 -3.69
CA PHE A 166 6.56 1.55 -4.73
C PHE A 166 5.69 2.78 -4.99
N ILE A 167 5.38 3.60 -3.98
CA ILE A 167 4.69 4.89 -4.20
C ILE A 167 5.42 5.72 -5.26
N ARG A 168 6.75 5.79 -5.19
CA ARG A 168 7.55 6.55 -6.17
C ARG A 168 7.57 5.87 -7.53
N TRP A 169 7.68 4.56 -7.56
CA TRP A 169 7.72 3.80 -8.82
C TRP A 169 6.36 3.77 -9.54
N LEU A 170 5.27 3.82 -8.81
CA LEU A 170 3.93 3.93 -9.39
C LEU A 170 3.72 5.27 -10.13
N GLU A 171 4.44 6.33 -9.74
CA GLU A 171 4.46 7.61 -10.48
C GLU A 171 5.35 7.54 -11.73
N GLU A 172 6.37 6.66 -11.73
CA GLU A 172 7.35 6.54 -12.81
C GLU A 172 6.94 5.51 -13.88
N PHE A 173 6.16 4.46 -13.52
CA PHE A 173 5.81 3.35 -14.39
C PHE A 173 4.30 3.21 -14.56
N GLU A 174 3.80 3.39 -15.79
CA GLU A 174 2.38 3.42 -16.14
C GLU A 174 1.63 2.11 -15.84
N HIS A 175 2.28 0.94 -16.08
CA HIS A 175 1.63 -0.36 -15.90
C HIS A 175 1.82 -0.98 -14.51
N LEU A 176 2.56 -0.31 -13.62
CA LEU A 176 2.94 -0.90 -12.34
C LEU A 176 1.76 -1.00 -11.38
N GLU A 177 0.81 -0.07 -11.43
CA GLU A 177 -0.42 -0.10 -10.64
C GLU A 177 -1.28 -1.29 -11.05
N ASP A 178 -1.53 -1.46 -12.35
CA ASP A 178 -2.29 -2.59 -12.87
C ASP A 178 -1.62 -3.93 -12.55
N ALA A 179 -0.29 -4.00 -12.67
CA ALA A 179 0.49 -5.18 -12.30
C ALA A 179 0.27 -5.55 -10.81
N GLY A 180 0.23 -4.54 -9.92
CA GLY A 180 -0.09 -4.74 -8.51
C GLY A 180 -1.48 -5.37 -8.32
N PHE A 181 -2.52 -4.81 -8.96
CA PHE A 181 -3.89 -5.34 -8.85
C PHE A 181 -4.07 -6.70 -9.52
N VAL A 182 -3.36 -6.99 -10.63
CA VAL A 182 -3.31 -8.33 -11.21
C VAL A 182 -2.74 -9.35 -10.22
N THR A 183 -1.68 -8.97 -9.50
CA THR A 183 -1.10 -9.83 -8.45
C THR A 183 -2.09 -10.05 -7.30
N VAL A 184 -2.80 -9.00 -6.86
CA VAL A 184 -3.89 -9.12 -5.86
C VAL A 184 -4.97 -10.09 -6.32
N ALA A 185 -5.38 -10.01 -7.60
CA ALA A 185 -6.35 -10.95 -8.18
C ALA A 185 -5.85 -12.39 -8.10
N PHE A 186 -4.58 -12.61 -8.42
CA PHE A 186 -3.97 -13.93 -8.39
C PHE A 186 -3.95 -14.52 -6.96
N VAL A 187 -3.59 -13.72 -5.95
CA VAL A 187 -3.64 -14.12 -4.54
C VAL A 187 -5.07 -14.43 -4.10
N GLY A 188 -6.05 -13.58 -4.47
CA GLY A 188 -7.46 -13.81 -4.17
C GLY A 188 -7.99 -15.12 -4.78
N ILE A 189 -7.64 -15.41 -6.04
CA ILE A 189 -7.99 -16.68 -6.72
C ILE A 189 -7.31 -17.86 -6.01
N ARG A 190 -6.03 -17.74 -5.64
CA ARG A 190 -5.29 -18.80 -4.92
C ARG A 190 -5.98 -19.14 -3.59
N LEU A 191 -6.43 -18.15 -2.82
CA LEU A 191 -7.19 -18.37 -1.59
C LEU A 191 -8.50 -19.14 -1.86
N LEU A 192 -9.23 -18.79 -2.94
CA LEU A 192 -10.46 -19.54 -3.31
C LEU A 192 -10.14 -20.97 -3.73
N VAL A 193 -9.11 -21.20 -4.53
CA VAL A 193 -8.69 -22.53 -4.97
C VAL A 193 -8.34 -23.39 -3.75
N ARG A 194 -7.64 -22.82 -2.76
CA ARG A 194 -7.28 -23.52 -1.51
C ARG A 194 -8.52 -24.02 -0.76
N VAL A 195 -9.58 -23.23 -0.70
CA VAL A 195 -10.84 -23.60 -0.03
C VAL A 195 -11.55 -24.72 -0.77
N ILE A 196 -11.51 -24.71 -2.11
CA ILE A 196 -12.21 -25.73 -2.92
C ILE A 196 -11.43 -27.05 -2.89
N ASP A 197 -10.13 -26.98 -3.18
CA ASP A 197 -9.25 -28.16 -3.17
C ASP A 197 -7.79 -27.71 -2.95
N SER A 198 -7.26 -28.01 -1.78
CA SER A 198 -5.88 -27.68 -1.40
C SER A 198 -4.82 -28.36 -2.28
N THR A 199 -5.20 -29.43 -3.01
CA THR A 199 -4.26 -30.14 -3.91
C THR A 199 -4.05 -29.40 -5.24
N LEU A 200 -4.98 -28.51 -5.62
CA LEU A 200 -4.92 -27.70 -6.82
C LEU A 200 -4.10 -26.39 -6.62
N VAL A 201 -3.72 -26.09 -5.39
CA VAL A 201 -2.94 -24.87 -5.10
C VAL A 201 -1.56 -24.96 -5.75
N PRO A 202 -1.19 -24.00 -6.62
CA PRO A 202 0.12 -23.99 -7.25
C PRO A 202 1.23 -23.93 -6.19
N PRO A 203 2.36 -24.63 -6.40
CA PRO A 203 3.51 -24.55 -5.51
C PRO A 203 4.10 -23.13 -5.47
N GLU A 204 4.75 -22.76 -4.38
CA GLU A 204 5.26 -21.40 -4.12
C GLU A 204 6.13 -20.84 -5.25
N TRP A 205 6.97 -21.69 -5.88
CA TRP A 205 7.83 -21.25 -6.99
C TRP A 205 7.05 -20.77 -8.22
N VAL A 206 5.84 -21.32 -8.45
CA VAL A 206 4.93 -20.86 -9.53
C VAL A 206 4.42 -19.47 -9.19
N MET A 207 4.04 -19.22 -7.93
CA MET A 207 3.65 -17.89 -7.45
C MET A 207 4.74 -16.88 -7.71
N VAL A 208 5.96 -17.18 -7.25
CA VAL A 208 7.12 -16.29 -7.45
C VAL A 208 7.36 -16.01 -8.93
N ALA A 209 7.27 -17.03 -9.79
CA ALA A 209 7.46 -16.86 -11.24
C ALA A 209 6.38 -15.99 -11.87
N VAL A 210 5.11 -16.16 -11.49
CA VAL A 210 3.99 -15.34 -11.99
C VAL A 210 4.15 -13.89 -11.51
N ILE A 211 4.43 -13.67 -10.25
CA ILE A 211 4.65 -12.33 -9.69
C ILE A 211 5.82 -11.65 -10.40
N ALA A 212 6.94 -12.35 -10.60
CA ALA A 212 8.10 -11.80 -11.32
C ALA A 212 7.76 -11.43 -12.77
N ALA A 213 6.97 -12.26 -13.47
CA ALA A 213 6.53 -11.98 -14.84
C ALA A 213 5.58 -10.76 -14.90
N VAL A 214 4.63 -10.67 -13.97
CA VAL A 214 3.70 -9.54 -13.87
C VAL A 214 4.45 -8.24 -13.55
N PHE A 215 5.44 -8.28 -12.65
CA PHE A 215 6.28 -7.12 -12.36
C PHE A 215 7.18 -6.74 -13.53
N ALA A 216 7.76 -7.70 -14.24
CA ALA A 216 8.52 -7.42 -15.46
C ALA A 216 7.66 -6.68 -16.51
N TRP A 217 6.39 -7.05 -16.61
CA TRP A 217 5.42 -6.31 -17.42
C TRP A 217 5.11 -4.93 -16.83
N GLY A 218 4.89 -4.81 -15.51
CA GLY A 218 4.62 -3.53 -14.83
C GLY A 218 5.73 -2.50 -15.03
N PHE A 219 6.99 -2.93 -15.01
CA PHE A 219 8.16 -2.08 -15.25
C PHE A 219 8.49 -1.85 -16.73
N SER A 220 7.72 -2.40 -17.66
CA SER A 220 8.03 -2.35 -19.11
C SER A 220 7.85 -0.96 -19.73
N LYS A 221 6.98 -0.11 -19.16
CA LYS A 221 6.66 1.21 -19.72
C LYS A 221 6.82 2.28 -18.65
N ARG A 222 7.74 3.22 -18.92
CA ARG A 222 7.88 4.43 -18.10
C ARG A 222 6.90 5.49 -18.57
N THR A 223 6.37 6.25 -17.64
CA THR A 223 5.60 7.46 -17.91
C THR A 223 6.55 8.46 -18.59
N GLU A 224 6.32 8.77 -19.86
CA GLU A 224 7.08 9.82 -20.56
C GLU A 224 6.60 11.16 -19.97
N VAL A 225 7.43 11.77 -19.14
CA VAL A 225 7.29 13.19 -18.84
C VAL A 225 7.64 13.91 -20.13
N THR A 226 6.65 14.23 -20.94
CA THR A 226 6.83 15.12 -22.07
C THR A 226 7.20 16.49 -21.48
N GLU A 227 8.49 16.77 -21.40
CA GLU A 227 8.96 18.15 -21.30
C GLU A 227 8.44 18.82 -22.57
N VAL A 228 7.33 19.55 -22.44
CA VAL A 228 6.91 20.49 -23.47
C VAL A 228 7.96 21.60 -23.44
N GLU A 229 8.99 21.46 -24.27
CA GLU A 229 9.86 22.57 -24.66
C GLU A 229 8.96 23.61 -25.34
N ALA A 230 8.33 24.43 -24.48
CA ALA A 230 7.64 25.61 -24.96
C ALA A 230 8.72 26.58 -25.42
N THR A 231 8.78 26.75 -26.70
CA THR A 231 9.60 27.74 -27.41
C THR A 231 9.57 29.09 -26.67
N GLY A 232 10.58 29.34 -25.81
CA GLY A 232 10.92 30.68 -25.32
C GLY A 232 10.10 31.28 -24.18
N GLU A 233 9.03 30.62 -23.66
CA GLU A 233 8.28 31.05 -22.48
C GLU A 233 8.22 29.90 -21.46
N THR A 234 8.73 30.14 -20.28
CA THR A 234 8.64 29.18 -19.15
C THR A 234 7.20 29.02 -18.73
N ALA A 235 6.56 27.94 -19.19
CA ALA A 235 5.22 27.56 -18.73
C ALA A 235 5.34 26.64 -17.52
N HIS A 236 4.65 26.94 -16.44
CA HIS A 236 4.58 26.10 -15.25
C HIS A 236 3.26 25.32 -15.23
N LEU A 237 3.33 24.00 -15.06
CA LEU A 237 2.17 23.15 -14.81
C LEU A 237 1.70 23.34 -13.36
N VAL A 238 0.54 23.99 -13.18
CA VAL A 238 -0.13 24.08 -11.89
C VAL A 238 -1.50 23.42 -12.03
N ASN A 239 -1.72 22.33 -11.31
CA ASN A 239 -2.97 21.54 -11.34
C ASN A 239 -3.41 21.06 -12.74
N GLY A 240 -2.49 20.50 -13.53
CA GLY A 240 -2.82 19.93 -14.83
C GLY A 240 -3.20 20.96 -15.91
N LYS A 241 -3.06 22.25 -15.62
CA LYS A 241 -3.28 23.35 -16.59
C LYS A 241 -1.97 24.04 -16.87
N VAL A 242 -1.62 24.11 -18.14
CA VAL A 242 -0.46 24.89 -18.61
C VAL A 242 -0.82 26.36 -18.45
N LEU A 243 -0.18 27.04 -17.50
CA LEU A 243 -0.29 28.48 -17.30
C LEU A 243 0.97 29.16 -17.80
N THR A 244 0.83 30.19 -18.60
CA THR A 244 1.96 31.04 -19.02
C THR A 244 2.41 31.92 -17.84
N VAL A 245 3.67 32.34 -17.87
CA VAL A 245 4.22 33.26 -16.83
C VAL A 245 3.37 34.51 -16.66
N ALA A 246 2.78 35.02 -17.75
CA ALA A 246 1.89 36.17 -17.72
C ALA A 246 0.56 35.91 -16.96
N GLU A 247 0.01 34.68 -17.05
CA GLU A 247 -1.18 34.28 -16.31
C GLU A 247 -0.91 34.05 -14.82
N LEU A 248 0.29 33.55 -14.47
CA LEU A 248 0.73 33.39 -13.09
C LEU A 248 1.00 34.74 -12.41
N GLU A 249 1.57 35.69 -13.12
CA GLU A 249 1.76 37.05 -12.61
C GLU A 249 0.44 37.79 -12.44
N ALA A 250 -0.53 37.60 -13.33
CA ALA A 250 -1.86 38.16 -13.22
C ALA A 250 -2.64 37.58 -12.01
N GLN A 251 -2.55 36.28 -11.75
CA GLN A 251 -3.16 35.66 -10.58
C GLN A 251 -2.51 36.09 -9.27
N ASN A 252 -1.20 36.27 -9.26
CA ASN A 252 -0.48 36.74 -8.06
C ASN A 252 -0.76 38.22 -7.77
N SER A 253 -0.94 39.05 -8.78
CA SER A 253 -1.30 40.46 -8.71
C SER A 253 -2.71 40.66 -8.13
N THR A 254 -3.68 39.88 -8.59
CA THR A 254 -5.05 39.91 -8.04
C THR A 254 -5.14 39.36 -6.61
N ALA A 255 -4.31 38.40 -6.23
CA ALA A 255 -4.24 37.90 -4.86
C ALA A 255 -3.61 38.94 -3.89
N VAL A 256 -2.65 39.74 -4.35
CA VAL A 256 -2.03 40.82 -3.57
C VAL A 256 -2.99 42.00 -3.40
N GLU A 257 -3.74 42.39 -4.42
CA GLU A 257 -4.74 43.46 -4.31
C GLU A 257 -5.89 43.09 -3.37
N ALA A 258 -6.37 41.84 -3.40
CA ALA A 258 -7.39 41.34 -2.48
C ALA A 258 -6.92 41.31 -1.01
N SER A 259 -5.61 41.11 -0.79
CA SER A 259 -4.99 41.15 0.55
C SER A 259 -4.77 42.56 1.09
N THR A 260 -4.68 43.56 0.22
CA THR A 260 -4.44 44.97 0.61
C THR A 260 -5.74 45.70 0.96
N ASP A 261 -6.86 45.33 0.35
CA ASP A 261 -8.17 45.94 0.61
C ASP A 261 -8.81 45.49 1.94
N GLN A 262 -8.26 44.45 2.59
CA GLN A 262 -8.76 43.90 3.88
C GLN A 262 -8.08 44.54 5.10
N LYS A 263 -7.22 45.58 4.94
CA LYS A 263 -6.34 46.06 6.04
C LYS A 263 -6.56 47.50 6.42
N ASP A 264 -7.74 48.10 6.25
CA ASP A 264 -8.04 49.42 6.88
C ASP A 264 -9.53 49.63 7.24
N PRO A 265 -9.94 49.31 8.48
CA PRO A 265 -11.12 49.83 9.11
C PRO A 265 -10.78 50.64 10.36
N THR A 266 -9.85 51.63 10.28
CA THR A 266 -9.65 52.55 11.40
C THR A 266 -9.11 53.90 10.93
N ALA A 267 -9.93 54.68 10.24
CA ALA A 267 -9.73 56.12 10.15
C ALA A 267 -11.06 56.81 9.86
N ALA A 268 -11.81 57.17 10.89
CA ALA A 268 -12.61 58.38 10.98
C ALA A 268 -13.55 58.31 12.18
N MET A 269 -13.09 58.75 13.34
CA MET A 269 -13.97 59.27 14.38
C MET A 269 -13.81 60.79 14.41
N PRO A 270 -14.81 61.60 14.12
CA PRO A 270 -14.76 63.03 14.32
C PRO A 270 -14.91 63.39 15.80
N LEU A 271 -13.98 64.18 16.30
CA LEU A 271 -14.08 64.86 17.60
C LEU A 271 -15.31 65.79 17.59
N GLN A 272 -16.28 65.51 18.42
CA GLN A 272 -17.30 66.49 18.82
C GLN A 272 -16.81 67.18 20.06
N GLN A 273 -16.56 68.49 19.91
CA GLN A 273 -16.46 69.48 20.99
C GLN A 273 -17.87 69.70 21.53
N ASP A 274 -18.08 69.51 22.83
CA ASP A 274 -18.64 70.51 23.77
C ASP A 274 -18.47 70.02 25.20
#